data_4a682b805f9856ec2fcdad93d6af3ca2
#
_entry.id   4a682b805f9856ec2fcdad93d6af3ca2
#
_cell.length_a   1.000
_cell.length_b   1.000
_cell.length_c   1.000
_cell.angle_alpha   90.00
_cell.angle_beta   90.00
_cell.angle_gamma   90.00
#
_symmetry.space_group_name_H-M   'P 1'
#
loop_
_entity.id
_entity.type
_entity.pdbx_description
1 polymer ?
#
loop_
_entity_poly.entity_id
_entity_poly.type
_entity_poly.pdbx_seq_one_letter_code
_entity_poly.pdbx_strand_id
1 'polypeptide(L)'
;MDRRFFRLTTSLGRLQKLIQKIKAEGMGRVALKGSDTVVLCQLAAYPQGQRFAELTERCELDPALISRILASLTRAGYVNKEGAPGKYNALYTLTPAGQQCADRVDAVIAAFRRQADNGITPEELETFYSVLQRMTANLEEALQDAPALFAPLHKEN
;
A
#
# COMPACT_ATOMS: atom_id res chain seq x y z
N MET A 1 32.59 1.59 6.02
CA MET A 1 31.18 1.90 5.79
C MET A 1 30.78 1.36 4.41
N ASP A 2 29.83 0.45 4.34
CA ASP A 2 29.42 -0.15 3.07
C ASP A 2 28.67 0.86 2.20
N ARG A 3 29.35 1.34 1.16
CA ARG A 3 28.83 2.33 0.21
C ARG A 3 27.56 1.81 -0.52
N ARG A 4 27.39 0.47 -0.66
CA ARG A 4 26.23 -0.12 -1.32
C ARG A 4 24.97 0.04 -0.47
N PHE A 5 25.07 -0.29 0.81
CA PHE A 5 23.94 -0.17 1.73
C PHE A 5 23.52 1.29 1.93
N PHE A 6 24.49 2.20 2.07
CA PHE A 6 24.19 3.63 2.14
C PHE A 6 23.50 4.15 0.87
N ARG A 7 23.98 3.75 -0.30
CA ARG A 7 23.37 4.13 -1.59
C ARG A 7 21.95 3.58 -1.72
N LEU A 8 21.72 2.33 -1.33
CA LEU A 8 20.39 1.71 -1.33
C LEU A 8 19.41 2.48 -0.45
N THR A 9 19.75 2.65 0.84
CA THR A 9 18.86 3.31 1.82
C THR A 9 18.57 4.76 1.44
N THR A 10 19.56 5.49 0.95
CA THR A 10 19.38 6.88 0.48
C THR A 10 18.48 6.95 -0.74
N SER A 11 18.67 6.05 -1.72
CA SER A 11 17.87 6.04 -2.95
C SER A 11 16.41 5.66 -2.66
N LEU A 12 16.19 4.61 -1.85
CA LEU A 12 14.84 4.19 -1.42
C LEU A 12 14.16 5.30 -0.60
N GLY A 13 14.86 5.91 0.34
CA GLY A 13 14.32 7.01 1.13
C GLY A 13 13.93 8.23 0.28
N ARG A 14 14.72 8.56 -0.75
CA ARG A 14 14.39 9.63 -1.70
C ARG A 14 13.16 9.26 -2.53
N LEU A 15 13.11 8.05 -3.08
CA LEU A 15 11.98 7.56 -3.86
C LEU A 15 10.70 7.59 -3.02
N GLN A 16 10.75 7.07 -1.80
CA GLN A 16 9.61 7.09 -0.87
C GLN A 16 9.11 8.52 -0.60
N LYS A 17 10.00 9.48 -0.35
CA LYS A 17 9.63 10.88 -0.14
C LYS A 17 8.92 11.48 -1.36
N LEU A 18 9.40 11.20 -2.57
CA LEU A 18 8.78 11.66 -3.81
C LEU A 18 7.39 11.04 -4.01
N ILE A 19 7.24 9.74 -3.78
CA ILE A 19 5.96 9.04 -3.85
C ILE A 19 4.96 9.66 -2.85
N GLN A 20 5.37 9.91 -1.61
CA GLN A 20 4.51 10.53 -0.60
C GLN A 20 4.10 11.96 -0.99
N LYS A 21 5.03 12.76 -1.54
CA LYS A 21 4.73 14.10 -2.01
C LYS A 21 3.69 14.09 -3.13
N ILE A 22 3.85 13.21 -4.11
CA ILE A 22 2.92 13.05 -5.23
C ILE A 22 1.56 12.56 -4.77
N LYS A 23 1.53 11.58 -3.83
CA LYS A 23 0.28 11.16 -3.20
C LYS A 23 -0.42 12.32 -2.52
N ALA A 24 0.29 13.14 -1.76
CA ALA A 24 -0.29 14.31 -1.09
C ALA A 24 -0.86 15.34 -2.08
N GLU A 25 -0.13 15.67 -3.14
CA GLU A 25 -0.57 16.61 -4.18
C GLU A 25 -1.71 16.05 -5.04
N GLY A 26 -1.63 14.79 -5.45
CA GLY A 26 -2.66 14.11 -6.24
C GLY A 26 -3.95 13.85 -5.45
N MET A 27 -3.82 13.39 -4.20
CA MET A 27 -4.96 13.07 -3.33
C MET A 27 -5.61 14.30 -2.71
N GLY A 28 -4.93 15.44 -2.60
CA GLY A 28 -5.54 16.71 -2.19
C GLY A 28 -6.72 17.14 -3.07
N ARG A 29 -6.79 16.62 -4.30
CA ARG A 29 -7.91 16.81 -5.23
C ARG A 29 -9.06 15.82 -5.04
N VAL A 30 -8.86 14.75 -4.27
CA VAL A 30 -9.84 13.63 -4.11
C VAL A 30 -10.44 13.58 -2.71
N ALA A 31 -10.01 14.45 -1.78
CA ALA A 31 -10.50 14.53 -0.38
C ALA A 31 -10.42 13.21 0.42
N LEU A 32 -9.53 12.29 0.02
CA LEU A 32 -9.27 11.02 0.72
C LEU A 32 -7.88 11.03 1.36
N LYS A 33 -7.75 10.35 2.50
CA LYS A 33 -6.44 10.07 3.10
C LYS A 33 -5.72 8.98 2.29
N GLY A 34 -4.39 8.96 2.30
CA GLY A 34 -3.61 8.00 1.53
C GLY A 34 -3.93 6.52 1.81
N SER A 35 -4.26 6.17 3.06
CA SER A 35 -4.69 4.83 3.43
C SER A 35 -6.09 4.47 2.93
N ASP A 36 -7.01 5.46 2.83
CA ASP A 36 -8.37 5.24 2.34
C ASP A 36 -8.36 4.85 0.86
N THR A 37 -7.38 5.37 0.09
CA THR A 37 -7.23 5.04 -1.33
C THR A 37 -6.84 3.58 -1.56
N VAL A 38 -6.05 2.97 -0.67
CA VAL A 38 -5.66 1.55 -0.78
C VAL A 38 -6.91 0.68 -0.72
N VAL A 39 -7.77 0.88 0.28
CA VAL A 39 -9.01 0.11 0.44
C VAL A 39 -10.00 0.39 -0.69
N LEU A 40 -10.12 1.65 -1.13
CA LEU A 40 -11.00 2.02 -2.23
C LEU A 40 -10.58 1.34 -3.55
N CYS A 41 -9.30 1.39 -3.90
CA CYS A 41 -8.77 0.74 -5.10
C CYS A 41 -8.89 -0.78 -5.01
N GLN A 42 -8.68 -1.35 -3.82
CA GLN A 42 -8.84 -2.78 -3.60
C GLN A 42 -10.29 -3.22 -3.82
N LEU A 43 -11.27 -2.44 -3.37
CA LEU A 43 -12.68 -2.71 -3.64
C LEU A 43 -13.04 -2.51 -5.12
N ALA A 44 -12.44 -1.55 -5.82
CA ALA A 44 -12.62 -1.35 -7.25
C ALA A 44 -12.14 -2.55 -8.09
N ALA A 45 -11.04 -3.19 -7.66
CA ALA A 45 -10.49 -4.38 -8.31
C ALA A 45 -11.40 -5.62 -8.19
N TYR A 46 -12.35 -5.62 -7.24
CA TYR A 46 -13.28 -6.73 -6.99
C TYR A 46 -14.74 -6.24 -6.93
N PRO A 47 -15.38 -5.97 -8.07
CA PRO A 47 -16.72 -5.38 -8.13
C PRO A 47 -17.81 -6.19 -7.43
N GLN A 48 -17.62 -7.53 -7.32
CA GLN A 48 -18.51 -8.42 -6.58
C GLN A 48 -18.45 -8.23 -5.06
N GLY A 49 -17.55 -7.37 -4.59
CA GLY A 49 -17.35 -7.07 -3.18
C GLY A 49 -16.31 -7.95 -2.51
N GLN A 50 -15.90 -7.52 -1.34
CA GLN A 50 -14.93 -8.23 -0.50
C GLN A 50 -15.39 -8.22 0.97
N ARG A 51 -15.01 -9.27 1.69
CA ARG A 51 -15.20 -9.37 3.14
C ARG A 51 -14.07 -8.70 3.88
N PHE A 52 -14.31 -8.40 5.15
CA PHE A 52 -13.31 -7.75 6.01
C PHE A 52 -11.97 -8.50 6.06
N ALA A 53 -12.01 -9.84 6.19
CA ALA A 53 -10.81 -10.66 6.24
C ALA A 53 -9.99 -10.58 4.94
N GLU A 54 -10.66 -10.62 3.78
CA GLU A 54 -10.03 -10.51 2.47
C GLU A 54 -9.37 -9.13 2.26
N LEU A 55 -10.04 -8.06 2.71
CA LEU A 55 -9.49 -6.71 2.65
C LEU A 55 -8.26 -6.57 3.56
N THR A 56 -8.29 -7.16 4.77
CA THR A 56 -7.16 -7.10 5.69
C THR A 56 -5.94 -7.81 5.11
N GLU A 57 -6.13 -8.99 4.54
CA GLU A 57 -5.07 -9.76 3.92
C GLU A 57 -4.47 -9.04 2.70
N ARG A 58 -5.33 -8.57 1.78
CA ARG A 58 -4.88 -7.99 0.50
C ARG A 58 -4.34 -6.57 0.60
N CYS A 59 -4.82 -5.79 1.57
CA CYS A 59 -4.31 -4.43 1.78
C CYS A 59 -3.03 -4.40 2.62
N GLU A 60 -2.65 -5.49 3.28
CA GLU A 60 -1.49 -5.57 4.18
C GLU A 60 -1.51 -4.45 5.24
N LEU A 61 -2.71 -4.09 5.72
CA LEU A 61 -2.93 -3.07 6.72
C LEU A 61 -3.47 -3.67 8.01
N ASP A 62 -3.18 -2.99 9.12
CA ASP A 62 -3.71 -3.36 10.43
C ASP A 62 -5.25 -3.46 10.43
N PRO A 63 -5.85 -4.52 11.00
CA PRO A 63 -7.30 -4.73 11.02
C PRO A 63 -8.09 -3.55 11.63
N ALA A 64 -7.56 -2.91 12.68
CA ALA A 64 -8.21 -1.76 13.28
C ALA A 64 -8.18 -0.52 12.35
N LEU A 65 -7.12 -0.40 11.55
CA LEU A 65 -7.03 0.63 10.50
C LEU A 65 -8.04 0.36 9.39
N ILE A 66 -8.12 -0.87 8.86
CA ILE A 66 -9.12 -1.27 7.85
C ILE A 66 -10.54 -0.96 8.36
N SER A 67 -10.86 -1.34 9.59
CA SER A 67 -12.17 -1.07 10.20
C SER A 67 -12.52 0.43 10.20
N ARG A 68 -11.56 1.28 10.59
CA ARG A 68 -11.73 2.74 10.60
C ARG A 68 -11.91 3.31 9.19
N ILE A 69 -11.14 2.82 8.21
CA ILE A 69 -11.23 3.23 6.82
C ILE A 69 -12.61 2.87 6.25
N LEU A 70 -13.05 1.60 6.42
CA LEU A 70 -14.36 1.15 5.95
C LEU A 70 -15.50 1.97 6.56
N ALA A 71 -15.44 2.26 7.87
CA ALA A 71 -16.42 3.11 8.53
C ALA A 71 -16.42 4.55 7.96
N SER A 72 -15.25 5.10 7.65
CA SER A 72 -15.09 6.41 7.03
C SER A 72 -15.67 6.44 5.62
N LEU A 73 -15.31 5.47 4.77
CA LEU A 73 -15.76 5.37 3.39
C LEU A 73 -17.27 5.11 3.30
N THR A 74 -17.82 4.29 4.21
CA THR A 74 -19.28 4.05 4.30
C THR A 74 -20.01 5.32 4.68
N ARG A 75 -19.52 6.08 5.68
CA ARG A 75 -20.11 7.36 6.08
C ARG A 75 -20.03 8.41 4.97
N ALA A 76 -18.96 8.39 4.18
CA ALA A 76 -18.80 9.28 3.03
C ALA A 76 -19.65 8.86 1.81
N GLY A 77 -20.35 7.71 1.87
CA GLY A 77 -21.21 7.23 0.80
C GLY A 77 -20.45 6.58 -0.37
N TYR A 78 -19.19 6.21 -0.17
CA TYR A 78 -18.36 5.55 -1.20
C TYR A 78 -18.44 4.03 -1.14
N VAL A 79 -18.79 3.47 0.01
CA VAL A 79 -18.84 2.01 0.25
C VAL A 79 -20.20 1.63 0.82
N ASN A 80 -20.79 0.59 0.25
CA ASN A 80 -21.92 -0.12 0.82
C ASN A 80 -21.43 -1.24 1.72
N LYS A 81 -22.15 -1.49 2.80
CA LYS A 81 -21.95 -2.62 3.68
C LYS A 81 -23.20 -3.46 3.69
N GLU A 82 -23.14 -4.65 3.14
CA GLU A 82 -24.24 -5.63 3.12
C GLU A 82 -24.01 -6.72 4.18
N GLY A 83 -25.03 -7.02 4.94
CA GLY A 83 -25.02 -8.05 5.97
C GLY A 83 -25.76 -7.61 7.24
N ALA A 84 -26.20 -8.58 8.04
CA ALA A 84 -26.89 -8.30 9.31
C ALA A 84 -25.93 -7.64 10.31
N PRO A 85 -26.43 -6.70 11.14
CA PRO A 85 -25.64 -6.09 12.21
C PRO A 85 -25.02 -7.16 13.12
N GLY A 86 -23.72 -7.04 13.39
CA GLY A 86 -23.00 -7.98 14.29
C GLY A 86 -22.48 -9.26 13.66
N LYS A 87 -22.72 -9.54 12.38
CA LYS A 87 -22.11 -10.69 11.70
C LYS A 87 -20.75 -10.31 11.10
N TYR A 88 -19.72 -11.09 11.41
CA TYR A 88 -18.36 -11.01 10.86
C TYR A 88 -18.27 -11.16 9.33
N ASN A 89 -19.40 -11.35 8.64
CA ASN A 89 -19.50 -11.75 7.25
C ASN A 89 -20.11 -10.63 6.36
N ALA A 90 -19.97 -9.35 6.75
CA ALA A 90 -20.42 -8.24 5.93
C ALA A 90 -19.62 -8.18 4.63
N LEU A 91 -20.33 -8.01 3.52
CA LEU A 91 -19.76 -7.76 2.20
C LEU A 91 -19.65 -6.25 1.98
N TYR A 92 -18.51 -5.81 1.53
CA TYR A 92 -18.24 -4.40 1.19
C TYR A 92 -18.12 -4.26 -0.32
N THR A 93 -18.91 -3.35 -0.91
CA THR A 93 -18.89 -3.01 -2.34
C THR A 93 -18.77 -1.51 -2.53
N LEU A 94 -18.30 -1.07 -3.68
CA LEU A 94 -18.34 0.35 -4.01
C LEU A 94 -19.76 0.79 -4.40
N THR A 95 -20.11 2.00 -3.99
CA THR A 95 -21.24 2.71 -4.57
C THR A 95 -20.85 3.30 -5.95
N PRO A 96 -21.79 3.77 -6.77
CA PRO A 96 -21.45 4.52 -7.99
C PRO A 96 -20.54 5.72 -7.72
N ALA A 97 -20.74 6.43 -6.60
CA ALA A 97 -19.87 7.53 -6.18
C ALA A 97 -18.47 7.03 -5.75
N GLY A 98 -18.41 5.88 -5.09
CA GLY A 98 -17.15 5.21 -4.74
C GLY A 98 -16.38 4.77 -5.98
N GLN A 99 -17.05 4.21 -6.98
CA GLN A 99 -16.43 3.84 -8.25
C GLN A 99 -15.85 5.07 -8.98
N GLN A 100 -16.62 6.13 -9.12
CA GLN A 100 -16.12 7.39 -9.71
C GLN A 100 -14.92 7.97 -8.94
N CYS A 101 -14.90 7.79 -7.63
CA CYS A 101 -13.77 8.22 -6.80
C CYS A 101 -12.54 7.33 -7.06
N ALA A 102 -12.71 6.01 -7.15
CA ALA A 102 -11.65 5.06 -7.48
C ALA A 102 -11.07 5.33 -8.87
N ASP A 103 -11.92 5.59 -9.88
CA ASP A 103 -11.50 5.91 -11.25
C ASP A 103 -10.62 7.18 -11.29
N ARG A 104 -10.96 8.21 -10.49
CA ARG A 104 -10.13 9.42 -10.36
C ARG A 104 -8.78 9.13 -9.70
N VAL A 105 -8.78 8.30 -8.67
CA VAL A 105 -7.54 7.84 -8.01
C VAL A 105 -6.66 7.09 -9.00
N ASP A 106 -7.26 6.15 -9.76
CA ASP A 106 -6.54 5.36 -10.75
C ASP A 106 -5.95 6.23 -11.86
N ALA A 107 -6.68 7.24 -12.33
CA ALA A 107 -6.18 8.20 -13.31
C ALA A 107 -4.94 8.97 -12.81
N VAL A 108 -4.93 9.38 -11.53
CA VAL A 108 -3.77 10.02 -10.89
C VAL A 108 -2.59 9.05 -10.81
N ILE A 109 -2.84 7.81 -10.36
CA ILE A 109 -1.82 6.77 -10.27
C ILE A 109 -1.24 6.45 -11.65
N ALA A 110 -2.09 6.30 -12.68
CA ALA A 110 -1.68 6.01 -14.05
C ALA A 110 -0.82 7.15 -14.65
N ALA A 111 -1.20 8.41 -14.41
CA ALA A 111 -0.39 9.56 -14.83
C ALA A 111 0.99 9.56 -14.17
N PHE A 112 1.03 9.26 -12.87
CA PHE A 112 2.29 9.14 -12.13
C PHE A 112 3.15 7.99 -12.63
N ARG A 113 2.56 6.81 -12.82
CA ARG A 113 3.27 5.63 -13.33
C ARG A 113 3.95 5.92 -14.67
N ARG A 114 3.23 6.54 -15.61
CA ARG A 114 3.81 6.92 -16.91
C ARG A 114 5.06 7.79 -16.77
N GLN A 115 5.10 8.68 -15.79
CA GLN A 115 6.29 9.51 -15.55
C GLN A 115 7.40 8.74 -14.84
N ALA A 116 7.06 7.88 -13.90
CA ALA A 116 8.03 7.07 -13.17
C ALA A 116 8.72 6.04 -14.07
N ASP A 117 7.95 5.43 -14.97
CA ASP A 117 8.43 4.37 -15.89
C ASP A 117 9.10 4.95 -17.16
N ASN A 118 9.14 6.27 -17.33
CA ASN A 118 9.68 6.88 -18.52
C ASN A 118 11.18 6.52 -18.73
N GLY A 119 11.47 5.86 -19.84
CA GLY A 119 12.83 5.41 -20.18
C GLY A 119 13.23 4.08 -19.48
N ILE A 120 12.31 3.39 -18.82
CA ILE A 120 12.52 2.09 -18.18
C ILE A 120 11.76 1.03 -18.98
N THR A 121 12.45 -0.07 -19.33
CA THR A 121 11.80 -1.17 -20.05
C THR A 121 10.99 -2.06 -19.11
N PRO A 122 10.00 -2.84 -19.61
CA PRO A 122 9.28 -3.81 -18.81
C PRO A 122 10.20 -4.82 -18.11
N GLU A 123 11.25 -5.26 -18.81
CA GLU A 123 12.23 -6.25 -18.30
C GLU A 123 13.07 -5.67 -17.16
N GLU A 124 13.41 -4.38 -17.23
CA GLU A 124 14.10 -3.67 -16.15
C GLU A 124 13.21 -3.53 -14.93
N LEU A 125 11.91 -3.24 -15.11
CA LEU A 125 10.94 -3.19 -14.02
C LEU A 125 10.76 -4.54 -13.35
N GLU A 126 10.59 -5.62 -14.10
CA GLU A 126 10.48 -6.97 -13.57
C GLU A 126 11.74 -7.37 -12.78
N THR A 127 12.92 -7.05 -13.32
CA THR A 127 14.20 -7.28 -12.64
C THR A 127 14.26 -6.50 -11.32
N PHE A 128 13.88 -5.23 -11.35
CA PHE A 128 13.86 -4.37 -10.17
C PHE A 128 12.93 -4.93 -9.07
N TYR A 129 11.69 -5.30 -9.44
CA TYR A 129 10.74 -5.86 -8.48
C TYR A 129 11.21 -7.21 -7.92
N SER A 130 11.75 -8.09 -8.76
CA SER A 130 12.31 -9.37 -8.33
C SER A 130 13.45 -9.19 -7.32
N VAL A 131 14.37 -8.27 -7.59
CA VAL A 131 15.49 -7.98 -6.68
C VAL A 131 14.98 -7.37 -5.37
N LEU A 132 14.02 -6.43 -5.45
CA LEU A 132 13.45 -5.79 -4.28
C LEU A 132 12.75 -6.80 -3.37
N GLN A 133 11.94 -7.71 -3.92
CA GLN A 133 11.27 -8.78 -3.17
C GLN A 133 12.27 -9.69 -2.46
N ARG A 134 13.32 -10.11 -3.16
CA ARG A 134 14.39 -10.95 -2.56
C ARG A 134 15.11 -10.24 -1.43
N MET A 135 15.39 -8.94 -1.58
CA MET A 135 16.02 -8.14 -0.53
C MET A 135 15.09 -8.00 0.69
N THR A 136 13.80 -7.79 0.47
CA THR A 136 12.80 -7.72 1.54
C THR A 136 12.75 -9.04 2.30
N ALA A 137 12.60 -10.17 1.62
CA ALA A 137 12.57 -11.49 2.24
C ALA A 137 13.83 -11.78 3.05
N ASN A 138 15.03 -11.47 2.51
CA ASN A 138 16.29 -11.67 3.22
C ASN A 138 16.38 -10.80 4.50
N LEU A 139 15.84 -9.58 4.47
CA LEU A 139 15.82 -8.72 5.64
C LEU A 139 14.79 -9.16 6.69
N GLU A 140 13.65 -9.69 6.26
CA GLU A 140 12.64 -10.27 7.15
C GLU A 140 13.20 -11.50 7.87
N GLU A 141 13.88 -12.39 7.14
CA GLU A 141 14.58 -13.55 7.72
C GLU A 141 15.66 -13.11 8.71
N ALA A 142 16.49 -12.14 8.32
CA ALA A 142 17.54 -11.60 9.21
C ALA A 142 16.98 -10.96 10.49
N LEU A 143 15.78 -10.37 10.44
CA LEU A 143 15.13 -9.82 11.63
C LEU A 143 14.62 -10.90 12.59
N GLN A 144 14.28 -12.08 12.12
CA GLN A 144 13.91 -13.21 12.98
C GLN A 144 15.12 -13.68 13.81
N ASP A 145 16.33 -13.59 13.26
CA ASP A 145 17.61 -13.90 13.91
C ASP A 145 18.34 -12.65 14.46
N ALA A 146 17.63 -11.54 14.65
CA ALA A 146 18.21 -10.27 15.09
C ALA A 146 19.14 -10.37 16.32
N PRO A 147 18.88 -11.18 17.37
CA PRO A 147 19.79 -11.37 18.48
C PRO A 147 21.16 -11.92 18.05
N ALA A 148 21.19 -12.85 17.10
CA ALA A 148 22.43 -13.41 16.57
C ALA A 148 23.18 -12.41 15.68
N LEU A 149 22.44 -11.65 14.88
CA LEU A 149 23.00 -10.63 13.97
C LEU A 149 23.73 -9.50 14.72
N PHE A 150 23.23 -9.09 15.89
CA PHE A 150 23.77 -7.99 16.69
C PHE A 150 24.67 -8.45 17.85
N ALA A 151 24.79 -9.76 18.10
CA ALA A 151 25.63 -10.31 19.15
C ALA A 151 27.12 -9.85 19.11
N PRO A 152 27.75 -9.67 17.94
CA PRO A 152 29.11 -9.15 17.87
C PRO A 152 29.28 -7.72 18.41
N LEU A 153 28.22 -6.89 18.32
CA LEU A 153 28.26 -5.48 18.72
C LEU A 153 28.18 -5.28 20.25
N HIS A 154 27.79 -6.31 21.00
CA HIS A 154 27.67 -6.26 22.46
C HIS A 154 28.93 -6.74 23.20
N LYS A 155 29.98 -7.15 22.48
CA LYS A 155 31.24 -7.67 23.10
C LYS A 155 32.35 -6.63 23.29
N GLU A 156 32.11 -5.36 22.94
CA GLU A 156 33.08 -4.26 23.09
C GLU A 156 32.59 -3.23 24.12
N ASN A 157 32.35 -3.68 25.37
CA ASN A 157 32.27 -2.78 26.54
C ASN A 157 32.86 -3.46 27.75
#